data_7ffe7b55eacb9fccd615d7f440c86e94
#
_entry.id   7ffe7b55eacb9fccd615d7f440c86e94
#
_cell.length_a   1.000
_cell.length_b   1.000
_cell.length_c   1.000
_cell.angle_alpha   90.00
_cell.angle_beta   90.00
_cell.angle_gamma   90.00
#
_symmetry.space_group_name_H-M   'P 1'
#
loop_
_entity.id
_entity.type
_entity.pdbx_description
1 polymer ?
#
loop_
_entity_poly.entity_id
_entity_poly.type
_entity_poly.pdbx_seq_one_letter_code
_entity_poly.pdbx_strand_id
1 'polypeptide(L)'
;MLERGKELLVQIRSMRVQLFAVLVVIGLIPVIFFSNILINSYEKRLISQRTDEIQSYGTVLSNLVNSSEYLTGQEAPEVDQEAESIATIYQGRVLIINQDLSVVTDTFNLEVGKTMISSEVVRCFVDHEKRYVNDLGDYVQLTMPIVNASTEQTTGAIILTFSTKNFRNKMNCCI
;
A
#
# COMPACT_ATOMS: atom_id res chain seq x y z
N MET A 1 -17.55 -38.14 33.60
CA MET A 1 -17.50 -36.87 32.85
C MET A 1 -18.87 -36.21 32.66
N LEU A 2 -19.95 -36.95 32.57
CA LEU A 2 -21.32 -36.43 32.37
C LEU A 2 -21.95 -35.75 33.60
N GLU A 3 -21.55 -36.08 34.80
CA GLU A 3 -22.10 -35.47 36.02
C GLU A 3 -21.58 -34.05 36.30
N ARG A 4 -20.31 -33.77 36.01
CA ARG A 4 -19.76 -32.40 36.12
C ARG A 4 -20.45 -31.36 35.19
N GLY A 5 -20.94 -31.81 34.06
CA GLY A 5 -21.71 -30.95 33.14
C GLY A 5 -23.09 -30.57 33.68
N LYS A 6 -23.72 -31.47 34.47
CA LYS A 6 -25.04 -31.19 35.06
C LYS A 6 -24.94 -30.25 36.26
N GLU A 7 -23.91 -30.36 37.08
CA GLU A 7 -23.68 -29.43 38.20
C GLU A 7 -23.37 -28.01 37.72
N LEU A 8 -22.57 -27.84 36.63
CA LEU A 8 -22.34 -26.57 36.02
C LEU A 8 -23.62 -25.93 35.46
N LEU A 9 -24.50 -26.70 34.83
CA LEU A 9 -25.79 -26.23 34.31
C LEU A 9 -26.77 -25.81 35.42
N VAL A 10 -26.73 -26.47 36.59
CA VAL A 10 -27.55 -26.09 37.75
C VAL A 10 -27.01 -24.83 38.42
N GLN A 11 -25.70 -24.64 38.46
CA GLN A 11 -25.07 -23.44 39.01
C GLN A 11 -25.32 -22.18 38.14
N ILE A 12 -25.42 -22.34 36.82
CA ILE A 12 -25.79 -21.28 35.88
C ILE A 12 -27.26 -20.83 36.09
N ARG A 13 -28.08 -21.62 36.72
CA ARG A 13 -29.49 -21.32 37.00
C ARG A 13 -29.71 -20.43 38.24
N SER A 14 -28.66 -20.11 39.00
CA SER A 14 -28.73 -19.12 40.07
C SER A 14 -28.92 -17.72 39.49
N MET A 15 -29.93 -16.97 39.92
CA MET A 15 -30.20 -15.60 39.46
C MET A 15 -28.97 -14.70 39.53
N ARG A 16 -28.09 -14.91 40.49
CA ARG A 16 -26.85 -14.14 40.67
C ARG A 16 -25.84 -14.39 39.52
N VAL A 17 -25.67 -15.67 39.12
CA VAL A 17 -24.77 -16.08 38.05
C VAL A 17 -25.32 -15.60 36.70
N GLN A 18 -26.64 -15.65 36.54
CA GLN A 18 -27.30 -15.16 35.32
C GLN A 18 -27.14 -13.65 35.15
N LEU A 19 -27.33 -12.88 36.22
CA LEU A 19 -27.07 -11.43 36.23
C LEU A 19 -25.61 -11.09 35.94
N PHE A 20 -24.68 -11.84 36.54
CA PHE A 20 -23.25 -11.64 36.27
C PHE A 20 -22.87 -11.96 34.82
N ALA A 21 -23.39 -13.06 34.28
CA ALA A 21 -23.15 -13.44 32.87
C ALA A 21 -23.68 -12.37 31.89
N VAL A 22 -24.88 -11.85 32.15
CA VAL A 22 -25.47 -10.76 31.31
C VAL A 22 -24.61 -9.50 31.40
N LEU A 23 -24.12 -9.12 32.58
CA LEU A 23 -23.25 -7.96 32.76
C LEU A 23 -21.92 -8.12 32.02
N VAL A 24 -21.32 -9.32 32.06
CA VAL A 24 -20.08 -9.65 31.35
C VAL A 24 -20.29 -9.59 29.84
N VAL A 25 -21.39 -10.14 29.33
CA VAL A 25 -21.71 -10.11 27.89
C VAL A 25 -21.94 -8.69 27.42
N ILE A 26 -22.72 -7.87 28.17
CA ILE A 26 -22.95 -6.47 27.83
C ILE A 26 -21.65 -5.66 27.84
N GLY A 27 -20.70 -5.98 28.72
CA GLY A 27 -19.40 -5.31 28.79
C GLY A 27 -18.43 -5.76 27.70
N LEU A 28 -18.41 -7.05 27.35
CA LEU A 28 -17.48 -7.60 26.36
C LEU A 28 -17.85 -7.28 24.91
N ILE A 29 -19.14 -7.29 24.58
CA ILE A 29 -19.60 -7.03 23.20
C ILE A 29 -19.08 -5.71 22.64
N PRO A 30 -19.26 -4.55 23.33
CA PRO A 30 -18.74 -3.29 22.80
C PRO A 30 -17.22 -3.27 22.70
N VAL A 31 -16.50 -3.88 23.63
CA VAL A 31 -15.03 -3.95 23.60
C VAL A 31 -14.54 -4.69 22.35
N ILE A 32 -15.13 -5.86 22.06
CA ILE A 32 -14.79 -6.63 20.86
C ILE A 32 -15.15 -5.86 19.60
N PHE A 33 -16.30 -5.22 19.57
CA PHE A 33 -16.78 -4.44 18.43
C PHE A 33 -15.86 -3.23 18.14
N PHE A 34 -15.54 -2.44 19.16
CA PHE A 34 -14.62 -1.30 19.01
C PHE A 34 -13.20 -1.73 18.67
N SER A 35 -12.72 -2.84 19.22
CA SER A 35 -11.40 -3.39 18.90
C SER A 35 -11.27 -3.70 17.41
N ASN A 36 -12.24 -4.36 16.81
CA ASN A 36 -12.25 -4.67 15.37
C ASN A 36 -12.29 -3.40 14.51
N ILE A 37 -13.11 -2.40 14.89
CA ILE A 37 -13.18 -1.12 14.15
C ILE A 37 -11.83 -0.38 14.22
N LEU A 38 -11.21 -0.34 15.39
CA LEU A 38 -9.93 0.34 15.59
C LEU A 38 -8.82 -0.31 14.76
N ILE A 39 -8.73 -1.65 14.76
CA ILE A 39 -7.71 -2.39 14.01
C ILE A 39 -7.84 -2.09 12.50
N ASN A 40 -9.05 -2.21 11.95
CA ASN A 40 -9.30 -1.95 10.52
C ASN A 40 -9.05 -0.47 10.13
N SER A 41 -9.37 0.46 11.02
CA SER A 41 -9.14 1.90 10.78
C SER A 41 -7.65 2.23 10.84
N TYR A 42 -6.90 1.57 11.73
CA TYR A 42 -5.47 1.78 11.89
C TYR A 42 -4.68 1.26 10.69
N GLU A 43 -5.05 0.09 10.13
CA GLU A 43 -4.45 -0.47 8.92
C GLU A 43 -4.58 0.49 7.73
N LYS A 44 -5.80 0.96 7.45
CA LYS A 44 -6.05 1.90 6.36
C LYS A 44 -5.25 3.20 6.51
N ARG A 45 -5.15 3.70 7.72
CA ARG A 45 -4.40 4.93 8.02
C ARG A 45 -2.90 4.76 7.79
N LEU A 46 -2.33 3.63 8.20
CA LEU A 46 -0.91 3.32 7.98
C LEU A 46 -0.58 3.18 6.49
N ILE A 47 -1.43 2.47 5.74
CA ILE A 47 -1.26 2.33 4.28
C ILE A 47 -1.35 3.70 3.61
N SER A 48 -2.33 4.54 3.99
CA SER A 48 -2.45 5.89 3.44
C SER A 48 -1.23 6.75 3.73
N GLN A 49 -0.74 6.76 4.98
CA GLN A 49 0.45 7.53 5.34
C GLN A 49 1.69 7.09 4.56
N ARG A 50 1.88 5.78 4.39
CA ARG A 50 2.98 5.24 3.58
C ARG A 50 2.84 5.61 2.10
N THR A 51 1.63 5.54 1.57
CA THR A 51 1.37 5.93 0.19
C THR A 51 1.68 7.41 -0.05
N ASP A 52 1.31 8.29 0.89
CA ASP A 52 1.60 9.73 0.81
C ASP A 52 3.11 10.02 0.91
N GLU A 53 3.82 9.28 1.77
CA GLU A 53 5.27 9.36 1.89
C GLU A 53 5.97 8.94 0.59
N ILE A 54 5.61 7.78 0.04
CA ILE A 54 6.17 7.25 -1.21
C ILE A 54 5.82 8.16 -2.39
N GLN A 55 4.65 8.78 -2.40
CA GLN A 55 4.29 9.76 -3.41
C GLN A 55 5.26 10.95 -3.41
N SER A 56 5.69 11.41 -2.23
CA SER A 56 6.65 12.50 -2.13
C SER A 56 7.99 12.12 -2.79
N TYR A 57 8.48 10.92 -2.54
CA TYR A 57 9.69 10.40 -3.21
C TYR A 57 9.47 10.20 -4.71
N GLY A 58 8.31 9.69 -5.11
CA GLY A 58 7.96 9.57 -6.53
C GLY A 58 7.92 10.93 -7.23
N THR A 59 7.50 11.99 -6.55
CA THR A 59 7.53 13.36 -7.10
C THR A 59 8.97 13.85 -7.26
N VAL A 60 9.86 13.58 -6.30
CA VAL A 60 11.27 13.92 -6.41
C VAL A 60 11.91 13.18 -7.59
N LEU A 61 11.66 11.87 -7.70
CA LEU A 61 12.13 11.06 -8.82
C LEU A 61 11.58 11.56 -10.16
N SER A 62 10.29 11.92 -10.24
CA SER A 62 9.67 12.50 -11.44
C SER A 62 10.36 13.79 -11.88
N ASN A 63 10.68 14.69 -10.94
CA ASN A 63 11.39 15.91 -11.23
C ASN A 63 12.84 15.64 -11.72
N LEU A 64 13.51 14.66 -11.12
CA LEU A 64 14.86 14.26 -11.51
C LEU A 64 14.87 13.68 -12.93
N VAL A 65 13.91 12.80 -13.26
CA VAL A 65 13.72 12.23 -14.59
C VAL A 65 13.48 13.31 -15.63
N ASN A 66 12.64 14.30 -15.32
CA ASN A 66 12.37 15.42 -16.23
C ASN A 66 13.59 16.33 -16.46
N SER A 67 14.36 16.59 -15.39
CA SER A 67 15.52 17.50 -15.48
C SER A 67 16.71 16.89 -16.20
N SER A 68 16.83 15.57 -16.20
CA SER A 68 17.95 14.83 -16.80
C SER A 68 17.72 14.36 -18.23
N GLU A 69 16.52 14.62 -18.80
CA GLU A 69 16.10 14.09 -20.11
C GLU A 69 16.23 12.55 -20.23
N TYR A 70 16.13 11.87 -19.11
CA TYR A 70 16.35 10.43 -18.96
C TYR A 70 15.46 9.57 -19.88
N LEU A 71 14.21 10.00 -20.10
CA LEU A 71 13.26 9.29 -20.97
C LEU A 71 13.63 9.33 -22.46
N THR A 72 14.55 10.20 -22.86
CA THR A 72 15.05 10.29 -24.25
C THR A 72 16.27 9.41 -24.51
N GLY A 73 16.74 8.66 -23.52
CA GLY A 73 17.87 7.75 -23.60
C GLY A 73 19.20 8.34 -23.14
N GLN A 74 19.18 9.51 -22.49
CA GLN A 74 20.37 10.02 -21.81
C GLN A 74 20.62 9.21 -20.52
N GLU A 75 21.87 8.79 -20.33
CA GLU A 75 22.29 8.15 -19.08
C GLU A 75 22.27 9.15 -17.95
N ALA A 76 21.50 8.86 -16.89
CA ALA A 76 21.46 9.66 -15.68
C ALA A 76 21.58 8.73 -14.45
N PRO A 77 22.81 8.43 -14.04
CA PRO A 77 23.06 7.52 -12.90
C PRO A 77 22.39 7.99 -11.61
N GLU A 78 22.10 9.28 -11.49
CA GLU A 78 21.37 9.86 -10.35
C GLU A 78 19.92 9.35 -10.28
N VAL A 79 19.26 9.16 -11.44
CA VAL A 79 17.91 8.62 -11.53
C VAL A 79 17.90 7.17 -11.09
N ASP A 80 18.84 6.37 -11.57
CA ASP A 80 18.96 4.95 -11.23
C ASP A 80 19.26 4.77 -9.75
N GLN A 81 20.17 5.58 -9.20
CA GLN A 81 20.53 5.54 -7.77
C GLN A 81 19.34 5.92 -6.88
N GLU A 82 18.57 6.95 -7.26
CA GLU A 82 17.37 7.35 -6.50
C GLU A 82 16.29 6.27 -6.58
N ALA A 83 16.05 5.69 -7.76
CA ALA A 83 15.10 4.60 -7.94
C ALA A 83 15.48 3.37 -7.08
N GLU A 84 16.74 2.97 -7.05
CA GLU A 84 17.23 1.89 -6.20
C GLU A 84 17.13 2.20 -4.71
N SER A 85 17.40 3.45 -4.31
CA SER A 85 17.26 3.92 -2.94
C SER A 85 15.82 3.77 -2.46
N ILE A 86 14.85 4.25 -3.25
CA ILE A 86 13.42 4.12 -2.96
C ILE A 86 13.02 2.64 -2.86
N ALA A 87 13.43 1.81 -3.83
CA ALA A 87 13.12 0.38 -3.84
C ALA A 87 13.65 -0.33 -2.58
N THR A 88 14.85 0.03 -2.12
CA THR A 88 15.48 -0.54 -0.93
C THR A 88 14.79 -0.10 0.36
N ILE A 89 14.51 1.20 0.53
CA ILE A 89 13.87 1.76 1.73
C ILE A 89 12.48 1.17 1.94
N TYR A 90 11.72 1.02 0.85
CA TYR A 90 10.33 0.56 0.92
C TYR A 90 10.17 -0.94 0.67
N GLN A 91 11.27 -1.68 0.48
CA GLN A 91 11.26 -3.12 0.14
C GLN A 91 10.32 -3.40 -1.03
N GLY A 92 10.47 -2.59 -2.07
CA GLY A 92 9.57 -2.53 -3.20
C GLY A 92 10.28 -2.55 -4.54
N ARG A 93 9.56 -2.15 -5.58
CA ARG A 93 10.02 -2.10 -6.96
C ARG A 93 9.66 -0.75 -7.56
N VAL A 94 10.57 -0.18 -8.32
CA VAL A 94 10.37 1.04 -9.09
C VAL A 94 10.50 0.74 -10.57
N LEU A 95 9.50 1.19 -11.34
CA LEU A 95 9.52 1.14 -12.80
C LEU A 95 9.34 2.56 -13.35
N ILE A 96 10.11 2.91 -14.36
CA ILE A 96 9.98 4.16 -15.11
C ILE A 96 9.61 3.81 -16.54
N ILE A 97 8.53 4.39 -17.03
CA ILE A 97 7.91 4.09 -18.32
C ILE A 97 7.90 5.36 -19.15
N ASN A 98 8.30 5.28 -20.42
CA ASN A 98 8.28 6.39 -21.35
C ASN A 98 6.91 6.55 -22.06
N GLN A 99 6.81 7.53 -22.97
CA GLN A 99 5.60 7.79 -23.76
C GLN A 99 5.18 6.63 -24.67
N ASP A 100 6.14 5.80 -25.10
CA ASP A 100 5.88 4.61 -25.94
C ASP A 100 5.40 3.42 -25.12
N LEU A 101 5.08 3.64 -23.84
CA LEU A 101 4.72 2.61 -22.86
C LEU A 101 5.83 1.56 -22.68
N SER A 102 7.07 1.90 -23.00
CA SER A 102 8.23 1.04 -22.81
C SER A 102 8.86 1.30 -21.44
N VAL A 103 9.23 0.24 -20.75
CA VAL A 103 9.96 0.30 -19.46
C VAL A 103 11.40 0.71 -19.73
N VAL A 104 11.78 1.90 -19.28
CA VAL A 104 13.15 2.43 -19.38
C VAL A 104 14.00 1.89 -18.25
N THR A 105 13.46 1.89 -17.02
CA THR A 105 14.14 1.42 -15.82
C THR A 105 13.26 0.52 -15.01
N ASP A 106 13.86 -0.52 -14.45
CA ASP A 106 13.25 -1.48 -13.52
C ASP A 106 14.30 -1.89 -12.50
N THR A 107 14.09 -1.57 -11.24
CA THR A 107 15.02 -1.91 -10.15
C THR A 107 15.23 -3.43 -9.97
N PHE A 108 14.33 -4.27 -10.52
CA PHE A 108 14.51 -5.71 -10.54
C PHE A 108 15.09 -6.25 -11.85
N ASN A 109 15.31 -5.39 -12.84
CA ASN A 109 15.84 -5.74 -14.17
C ASN A 109 15.04 -6.83 -14.93
N LEU A 110 13.74 -6.98 -14.66
CA LEU A 110 12.92 -8.05 -15.25
C LEU A 110 12.15 -7.57 -16.51
N GLU A 111 11.80 -6.29 -16.55
CA GLU A 111 10.87 -5.73 -17.54
C GLU A 111 11.51 -4.65 -18.43
N VAL A 112 12.79 -4.34 -18.27
CA VAL A 112 13.49 -3.31 -19.07
C VAL A 112 13.35 -3.60 -20.57
N GLY A 113 12.94 -2.59 -21.33
CA GLY A 113 12.71 -2.67 -22.77
C GLY A 113 11.39 -3.32 -23.19
N LYS A 114 10.58 -3.82 -22.24
CA LYS A 114 9.27 -4.38 -22.55
C LYS A 114 8.18 -3.32 -22.53
N THR A 115 7.12 -3.55 -23.29
CA THR A 115 5.94 -2.68 -23.27
C THR A 115 5.05 -3.00 -22.08
N MET A 116 4.74 -1.99 -21.26
CA MET A 116 3.88 -2.10 -20.09
C MET A 116 2.55 -1.39 -20.35
N ILE A 117 1.50 -2.16 -20.64
CA ILE A 117 0.15 -1.64 -20.86
C ILE A 117 -0.71 -2.05 -19.67
N SER A 118 -0.86 -1.16 -18.69
CA SER A 118 -1.84 -1.30 -17.62
C SER A 118 -2.86 -0.16 -17.69
N SER A 119 -4.06 -0.39 -17.14
CA SER A 119 -5.10 0.64 -17.12
C SER A 119 -4.65 1.90 -16.39
N GLU A 120 -3.86 1.76 -15.33
CA GLU A 120 -3.34 2.84 -14.51
C GLU A 120 -2.30 3.66 -15.28
N VAL A 121 -1.39 3.00 -16.01
CA VAL A 121 -0.40 3.67 -16.85
C VAL A 121 -1.08 4.46 -17.97
N VAL A 122 -2.02 3.84 -18.68
CA VAL A 122 -2.75 4.52 -19.75
C VAL A 122 -3.51 5.74 -19.23
N ARG A 123 -4.15 5.64 -18.07
CA ARG A 123 -4.83 6.77 -17.42
C ARG A 123 -3.87 7.90 -17.01
N CYS A 124 -2.63 7.61 -16.63
CA CYS A 124 -1.64 8.66 -16.37
C CYS A 124 -1.41 9.57 -17.56
N PHE A 125 -1.45 9.03 -18.79
CA PHE A 125 -1.32 9.82 -20.01
C PHE A 125 -2.59 10.60 -20.39
N VAL A 126 -3.75 10.17 -19.90
CA VAL A 126 -5.04 10.84 -20.16
C VAL A 126 -5.37 11.87 -19.09
N ASP A 127 -5.14 11.53 -17.82
CA ASP A 127 -5.56 12.31 -16.64
C ASP A 127 -4.37 13.01 -15.95
N HIS A 128 -3.48 13.60 -16.64
CA HIS A 128 -2.16 14.20 -16.34
C HIS A 128 -1.79 14.46 -14.86
N GLU A 129 -2.74 14.70 -13.98
CA GLU A 129 -2.51 15.08 -12.58
C GLU A 129 -2.85 13.99 -11.55
N LYS A 130 -3.39 12.84 -11.99
CA LYS A 130 -3.90 11.84 -11.05
C LYS A 130 -2.87 10.77 -10.73
N ARG A 131 -2.78 10.47 -9.44
CA ARG A 131 -2.14 9.25 -8.95
C ARG A 131 -3.16 8.12 -8.86
N TYR A 132 -2.73 6.90 -9.12
CA TYR A 132 -3.54 5.70 -8.96
C TYR A 132 -2.91 4.81 -7.92
N VAL A 133 -3.72 4.41 -6.92
CA VAL A 133 -3.31 3.51 -5.84
C VAL A 133 -4.09 2.22 -5.98
N ASN A 134 -3.38 1.12 -6.10
CA ASN A 134 -3.97 -0.22 -6.18
C ASN A 134 -3.46 -1.07 -5.02
N ASP A 135 -4.37 -1.49 -4.13
CA ASP A 135 -4.06 -2.39 -3.02
C ASP A 135 -4.21 -3.85 -3.51
N LEU A 136 -3.08 -4.51 -3.69
CA LEU A 136 -2.98 -5.89 -4.15
C LEU A 136 -2.87 -6.89 -2.98
N GLY A 137 -3.23 -6.49 -1.78
CA GLY A 137 -3.15 -7.30 -0.58
C GLY A 137 -1.79 -7.20 0.09
N ASP A 138 -0.83 -8.02 -0.29
CA ASP A 138 0.53 -7.99 0.29
C ASP A 138 1.39 -6.83 -0.21
N TYR A 139 0.96 -6.17 -1.28
CA TYR A 139 1.64 -5.05 -1.92
C TYR A 139 0.65 -3.94 -2.25
N VAL A 140 1.12 -2.71 -2.18
CA VAL A 140 0.43 -1.55 -2.73
C VAL A 140 1.24 -1.02 -3.91
N GLN A 141 0.55 -0.76 -5.01
CA GLN A 141 1.11 -0.16 -6.21
C GLN A 141 0.61 1.26 -6.34
N LEU A 142 1.53 2.21 -6.43
CA LEU A 142 1.28 3.60 -6.73
C LEU A 142 1.75 3.88 -8.14
N THR A 143 0.86 4.35 -9.02
CA THR A 143 1.19 4.79 -10.38
C THR A 143 0.96 6.28 -10.47
N MET A 144 1.93 7.03 -10.99
CA MET A 144 1.88 8.47 -11.10
C MET A 144 2.50 8.96 -12.42
N PRO A 145 1.96 10.02 -13.04
CA PRO A 145 2.53 10.58 -14.26
C PRO A 145 3.82 11.34 -13.98
N ILE A 146 4.72 11.33 -14.96
CA ILE A 146 5.85 12.24 -15.07
C ILE A 146 5.38 13.38 -15.96
N VAL A 147 5.19 14.57 -15.38
CA VAL A 147 4.68 15.73 -16.10
C VAL A 147 5.81 16.75 -16.32
N ASN A 148 6.01 17.16 -17.55
CA ASN A 148 6.97 18.21 -17.87
C ASN A 148 6.40 19.55 -17.42
N ALA A 149 7.12 20.22 -16.51
CA ALA A 149 6.69 21.49 -15.91
C ALA A 149 6.55 22.65 -16.93
N SER A 150 7.21 22.57 -18.08
CA SER A 150 7.18 23.62 -19.11
C SER A 150 6.03 23.45 -20.10
N THR A 151 5.65 22.21 -20.41
CA THR A 151 4.64 21.89 -21.42
C THR A 151 3.33 21.38 -20.83
N GLU A 152 3.31 21.08 -19.53
CA GLU A 152 2.18 20.44 -18.82
C GLU A 152 1.77 19.09 -19.45
N GLN A 153 2.63 18.50 -20.25
CA GLN A 153 2.36 17.21 -20.90
C GLN A 153 2.99 16.07 -20.10
N THR A 154 2.30 14.94 -20.08
CA THR A 154 2.84 13.70 -19.50
C THR A 154 3.89 13.12 -20.45
N THR A 155 5.12 13.04 -19.96
CA THR A 155 6.28 12.49 -20.68
C THR A 155 6.54 11.03 -20.35
N GLY A 156 5.96 10.52 -19.27
CA GLY A 156 6.12 9.15 -18.81
C GLY A 156 5.25 8.82 -17.62
N ALA A 157 5.46 7.66 -17.05
CA ALA A 157 4.83 7.23 -15.81
C ALA A 157 5.83 6.52 -14.89
N ILE A 158 5.65 6.66 -13.58
CA ILE A 158 6.39 5.93 -12.57
C ILE A 158 5.43 4.97 -11.87
N ILE A 159 5.85 3.72 -11.71
CA ILE A 159 5.16 2.74 -10.89
C ILE A 159 6.04 2.42 -9.68
N LEU A 160 5.51 2.68 -8.50
CA LEU A 160 6.14 2.37 -7.22
C LEU A 160 5.34 1.26 -6.55
N THR A 161 5.94 0.10 -6.36
CA THR A 161 5.31 -1.02 -5.64
C THR A 161 6.02 -1.21 -4.31
N PHE A 162 5.28 -1.33 -3.21
CA PHE A 162 5.86 -1.54 -1.89
C PHE A 162 5.09 -2.59 -1.09
N SER A 163 5.82 -3.31 -0.22
CA SER A 163 5.25 -4.39 0.59
C SER A 163 4.48 -3.85 1.80
N THR A 164 3.27 -4.37 2.00
CA THR A 164 2.45 -4.14 3.20
C THR A 164 2.49 -5.31 4.18
N LYS A 165 3.18 -6.39 3.81
CA LYS A 165 3.23 -7.66 4.53
C LYS A 165 3.69 -7.53 5.98
N ASN A 166 4.69 -6.67 6.24
CA ASN A 166 5.22 -6.45 7.59
C ASN A 166 4.21 -5.76 8.51
N PHE A 167 3.33 -4.93 7.97
CA PHE A 167 2.31 -4.24 8.75
C PHE A 167 1.16 -5.19 9.09
N ARG A 168 0.71 -5.99 8.13
CA ARG A 168 -0.35 -6.98 8.31
C ARG A 168 0.06 -8.10 9.27
N ASN A 169 1.29 -8.59 9.20
CA ASN A 169 1.81 -9.62 10.10
C ASN A 169 1.94 -9.13 11.55
N LYS A 170 2.34 -7.87 11.77
CA LYS A 170 2.41 -7.29 13.12
C LYS A 170 1.04 -7.19 13.79
N MET A 171 -0.01 -6.93 13.02
CA MET A 171 -1.36 -6.85 13.57
C MET A 171 -1.96 -8.22 13.87
N ASN A 172 -1.69 -9.23 13.03
CA ASN A 172 -2.13 -10.61 13.27
C ASN A 172 -1.44 -11.28 14.48
N CYS A 173 -0.32 -10.74 14.96
CA CYS A 173 0.35 -11.20 16.18
C CYS A 173 -0.19 -10.56 17.46
N CYS A 174 -1.04 -9.54 17.36
CA CYS A 174 -1.61 -8.83 18.52
C CYS A 174 -3.06 -9.24 18.80
N ILE A 175 -3.61 -10.22 18.07
CA ILE A 175 -4.90 -10.86 18.28
C ILE A 175 -4.67 -12.27 18.81
#